data_d2911a5d2c489f90ac84310c3b14c35b
#
_entry.id   d2911a5d2c489f90ac84310c3b14c35b
#
_cell.length_a   1.000
_cell.length_b   1.000
_cell.length_c   1.000
_cell.angle_alpha   90.00
_cell.angle_beta   90.00
_cell.angle_gamma   90.00
#
_symmetry.space_group_name_H-M   'P 1'
#
loop_
_entity.id
_entity.type
_entity.pdbx_description
1 polymer ?
#
loop_
_entity_poly.entity_id
_entity_poly.type
_entity_poly.pdbx_seq_one_letter_code
_entity_poly.pdbx_strand_id
1 'polypeptide(L)'
;QSMLRDAMSTLLSMEDSVESVLQAKDGKEAINLISTNDIDVAILDVEMPEATGLDVLEYIRSNNIHCKVVIVTTFKRMGYFERAIKNNVDAYVLKDRSIDELMKTINNVLAGNKEYSPELMENIFNSHNPLTNQEKIILLKIKEGLPNKEIANELFLSEGTIRNYISNILTKLNCKNRTEAVKKSTEKGWL
;
A
#
# COMPACT_ATOMS: atom_id res chain seq x y z
N GLN A 1 -0.91 16.49 -12.69
CA GLN A 1 -0.86 15.04 -13.06
C GLN A 1 -1.10 14.80 -14.56
N SER A 2 -1.92 15.61 -15.26
CA SER A 2 -2.14 15.43 -16.70
C SER A 2 -0.84 15.54 -17.50
N MET A 3 -0.05 16.58 -17.25
CA MET A 3 1.23 16.81 -17.96
C MET A 3 2.20 15.61 -17.82
N LEU A 4 2.32 15.02 -16.63
CA LEU A 4 3.19 13.83 -16.41
C LEU A 4 2.66 12.62 -17.19
N ARG A 5 1.33 12.39 -17.16
CA ARG A 5 0.69 11.31 -17.90
C ARG A 5 0.92 11.46 -19.41
N ASP A 6 0.71 12.67 -19.93
CA ASP A 6 0.87 12.97 -21.36
C ASP A 6 2.33 12.80 -21.80
N ALA A 7 3.29 13.25 -20.97
CA ALA A 7 4.71 13.06 -21.22
C ALA A 7 5.11 11.56 -21.20
N MET A 8 4.67 10.81 -20.20
CA MET A 8 4.90 9.36 -20.10
C MET A 8 4.31 8.62 -21.31
N SER A 9 3.07 8.94 -21.68
CA SER A 9 2.41 8.34 -22.84
C SER A 9 3.20 8.60 -24.12
N THR A 10 3.66 9.83 -24.32
CA THR A 10 4.47 10.18 -25.50
C THR A 10 5.78 9.40 -25.52
N LEU A 11 6.51 9.35 -24.41
CA LEU A 11 7.78 8.62 -24.31
C LEU A 11 7.60 7.12 -24.52
N LEU A 12 6.58 6.51 -23.89
CA LEU A 12 6.28 5.09 -24.08
C LEU A 12 5.90 4.77 -25.52
N SER A 13 5.17 5.65 -26.21
CA SER A 13 4.79 5.46 -27.63
C SER A 13 5.99 5.54 -28.58
N MET A 14 7.15 6.02 -28.14
CA MET A 14 8.38 6.06 -28.93
C MET A 14 9.21 4.78 -28.81
N GLU A 15 8.86 3.88 -27.89
CA GLU A 15 9.56 2.62 -27.69
C GLU A 15 9.13 1.59 -28.74
N ASP A 16 10.07 0.99 -29.44
CA ASP A 16 9.82 0.02 -30.53
C ASP A 16 9.00 -1.20 -30.09
N SER A 17 9.05 -1.56 -28.81
CA SER A 17 8.32 -2.69 -28.22
C SER A 17 6.89 -2.35 -27.78
N VAL A 18 6.44 -1.10 -27.91
CA VAL A 18 5.12 -0.61 -27.51
C VAL A 18 4.25 -0.38 -28.74
N GLU A 19 3.23 -1.21 -28.93
CA GLU A 19 2.32 -1.11 -30.07
C GLU A 19 1.39 0.10 -29.94
N SER A 20 0.80 0.30 -28.75
CA SER A 20 -0.11 1.41 -28.48
C SER A 20 -0.14 1.77 -26.99
N VAL A 21 -0.47 3.04 -26.71
CA VAL A 21 -0.65 3.55 -25.36
C VAL A 21 -2.03 4.20 -25.25
N LEU A 22 -2.85 3.65 -24.35
CA LEU A 22 -4.14 4.24 -24.00
C LEU A 22 -3.99 5.07 -22.71
N GLN A 23 -4.64 6.21 -22.66
CA GLN A 23 -4.59 7.09 -21.48
C GLN A 23 -5.95 7.10 -20.76
N ALA A 24 -5.92 7.03 -19.44
CA ALA A 24 -7.07 7.24 -18.57
C ALA A 24 -6.84 8.47 -17.68
N LYS A 25 -7.84 9.32 -17.55
CA LYS A 25 -7.76 10.53 -16.69
C LYS A 25 -8.04 10.22 -15.21
N ASP A 26 -8.73 9.12 -14.93
CA ASP A 26 -9.14 8.69 -13.60
C ASP A 26 -9.28 7.15 -13.53
N GLY A 27 -9.52 6.62 -12.33
CA GLY A 27 -9.62 5.17 -12.12
C GLY A 27 -10.85 4.53 -12.77
N LYS A 28 -11.96 5.25 -12.93
CA LYS A 28 -13.15 4.71 -13.62
C LYS A 28 -12.90 4.54 -15.11
N GLU A 29 -12.26 5.53 -15.74
CA GLU A 29 -11.89 5.43 -17.14
C GLU A 29 -10.85 4.33 -17.35
N ALA A 30 -9.88 4.16 -16.44
CA ALA A 30 -8.93 3.04 -16.48
C ALA A 30 -9.64 1.68 -16.44
N ILE A 31 -10.61 1.49 -15.54
CA ILE A 31 -11.42 0.28 -15.48
C ILE A 31 -12.18 0.05 -16.79
N ASN A 32 -12.79 1.10 -17.36
CA ASN A 32 -13.51 0.98 -18.63
C ASN A 32 -12.59 0.56 -19.78
N LEU A 33 -11.43 1.21 -19.91
CA LEU A 33 -10.45 0.85 -20.94
C LEU A 33 -9.95 -0.59 -20.80
N ILE A 34 -9.63 -1.02 -19.60
CA ILE A 34 -9.17 -2.39 -19.31
C ILE A 34 -10.27 -3.43 -19.58
N SER A 35 -11.54 -3.06 -19.39
CA SER A 35 -12.67 -3.96 -19.64
C SER A 35 -13.02 -4.11 -21.11
N THR A 36 -12.64 -3.14 -21.95
CA THR A 36 -13.05 -3.07 -23.36
C THR A 36 -11.91 -3.29 -24.34
N ASN A 37 -10.67 -3.35 -23.86
CA ASN A 37 -9.48 -3.55 -24.67
C ASN A 37 -8.61 -4.65 -24.07
N ASP A 38 -7.81 -5.27 -24.89
CA ASP A 38 -6.76 -6.22 -24.47
C ASP A 38 -5.52 -5.42 -24.08
N ILE A 39 -5.25 -5.31 -22.77
CA ILE A 39 -4.19 -4.50 -22.20
C ILE A 39 -3.15 -5.41 -21.53
N ASP A 40 -1.94 -5.42 -22.05
CA ASP A 40 -0.84 -6.23 -21.48
C ASP A 40 -0.38 -5.67 -20.13
N VAL A 41 -0.25 -4.33 -20.02
CA VAL A 41 0.27 -3.65 -18.83
C VAL A 41 -0.52 -2.40 -18.51
N ALA A 42 -1.02 -2.28 -17.29
CA ALA A 42 -1.60 -1.06 -16.73
C ALA A 42 -0.59 -0.36 -15.82
N ILE A 43 -0.21 0.88 -16.14
CA ILE A 43 0.63 1.74 -15.31
C ILE A 43 -0.29 2.71 -14.59
N LEU A 44 -0.37 2.60 -13.27
CA LEU A 44 -1.36 3.28 -12.46
C LEU A 44 -0.71 4.11 -11.35
N ASP A 45 -1.17 5.35 -11.18
CA ASP A 45 -0.88 6.09 -9.95
C ASP A 45 -1.76 5.58 -8.80
N VAL A 46 -1.24 5.62 -7.57
CA VAL A 46 -2.06 5.33 -6.39
C VAL A 46 -3.18 6.34 -6.24
N GLU A 47 -2.87 7.63 -6.29
CA GLU A 47 -3.85 8.69 -6.08
C GLU A 47 -4.43 9.20 -7.42
N MET A 48 -5.56 8.64 -7.79
CA MET A 48 -6.36 9.08 -8.93
C MET A 48 -7.77 9.49 -8.47
N PRO A 49 -8.44 10.43 -9.17
CA PRO A 49 -9.85 10.73 -8.92
C PRO A 49 -10.75 9.52 -9.17
N GLU A 50 -11.95 9.51 -8.57
CA GLU A 50 -13.04 8.55 -8.75
C GLU A 50 -12.73 7.13 -8.23
N ALA A 51 -11.57 6.57 -8.58
CA ALA A 51 -11.06 5.32 -8.06
C ALA A 51 -9.53 5.36 -8.05
N THR A 52 -8.92 4.84 -6.99
CA THR A 52 -7.46 4.78 -6.85
C THR A 52 -6.86 3.71 -7.76
N GLY A 53 -5.55 3.78 -8.04
CA GLY A 53 -4.86 2.71 -8.77
C GLY A 53 -4.93 1.35 -8.06
N LEU A 54 -5.11 1.35 -6.74
CA LEU A 54 -5.32 0.13 -5.96
C LEU A 54 -6.73 -0.46 -6.17
N ASP A 55 -7.75 0.40 -6.35
CA ASP A 55 -9.11 -0.06 -6.68
C ASP A 55 -9.13 -0.67 -8.10
N VAL A 56 -8.39 -0.08 -9.03
CA VAL A 56 -8.21 -0.66 -10.39
C VAL A 56 -7.49 -2.00 -10.33
N LEU A 57 -6.42 -2.12 -9.54
CA LEU A 57 -5.72 -3.39 -9.32
C LEU A 57 -6.67 -4.47 -8.76
N GLU A 58 -7.46 -4.14 -7.74
CA GLU A 58 -8.45 -5.05 -7.16
C GLU A 58 -9.49 -5.49 -8.18
N TYR A 59 -9.96 -4.55 -9.02
CA TYR A 59 -10.89 -4.86 -10.10
C TYR A 59 -10.30 -5.86 -11.10
N ILE A 60 -9.06 -5.62 -11.58
CA ILE A 60 -8.34 -6.51 -12.50
C ILE A 60 -8.25 -7.93 -11.92
N ARG A 61 -7.82 -8.05 -10.65
CA ARG A 61 -7.65 -9.36 -9.99
C ARG A 61 -8.97 -10.06 -9.73
N SER A 62 -10.00 -9.34 -9.26
CA SER A 62 -11.32 -9.90 -8.95
C SER A 62 -12.06 -10.40 -10.20
N ASN A 63 -11.80 -9.80 -11.37
CA ASN A 63 -12.39 -10.20 -12.63
C ASN A 63 -11.49 -11.14 -13.46
N ASN A 64 -10.36 -11.60 -12.90
CA ASN A 64 -9.39 -12.47 -13.57
C ASN A 64 -8.90 -11.91 -14.93
N ILE A 65 -8.78 -10.59 -15.05
CA ILE A 65 -8.30 -9.94 -16.27
C ILE A 65 -6.79 -10.17 -16.42
N HIS A 66 -6.39 -10.58 -17.61
CA HIS A 66 -4.99 -10.87 -17.95
C HIS A 66 -4.26 -9.54 -18.25
N CYS A 67 -3.93 -8.81 -17.21
CA CYS A 67 -3.23 -7.54 -17.31
C CYS A 67 -2.18 -7.45 -16.19
N LYS A 68 -0.96 -7.11 -16.53
CA LYS A 68 0.10 -6.80 -15.56
C LYS A 68 -0.15 -5.42 -14.98
N VAL A 69 0.09 -5.24 -13.70
CA VAL A 69 -0.15 -3.98 -13.02
C VAL A 69 1.13 -3.43 -12.40
N VAL A 70 1.53 -2.27 -12.87
CA VAL A 70 2.64 -1.47 -12.36
C VAL A 70 2.07 -0.24 -11.64
N ILE A 71 2.20 -0.19 -10.32
CA ILE A 71 1.86 0.99 -9.54
C ILE A 71 3.05 1.94 -9.53
N VAL A 72 2.83 3.19 -9.92
CA VAL A 72 3.84 4.26 -9.92
C VAL A 72 3.39 5.37 -9.00
N THR A 73 4.14 5.68 -7.94
CA THR A 73 3.69 6.62 -6.91
C THR A 73 4.81 7.51 -6.37
N THR A 74 4.46 8.70 -5.90
CA THR A 74 5.35 9.55 -5.09
C THR A 74 5.25 9.23 -3.60
N PHE A 75 4.24 8.44 -3.19
CA PHE A 75 3.91 8.22 -1.79
C PHE A 75 4.52 6.93 -1.25
N LYS A 76 5.27 7.09 -0.14
CA LYS A 76 5.87 5.97 0.62
C LYS A 76 4.93 5.50 1.75
N ARG A 77 3.59 5.64 1.59
CA ARG A 77 2.64 5.24 2.63
C ARG A 77 2.52 3.72 2.68
N MET A 78 2.83 3.18 3.83
CA MET A 78 2.87 1.74 4.08
C MET A 78 1.56 1.03 3.73
N GLY A 79 0.42 1.57 4.15
CA GLY A 79 -0.88 0.94 3.92
C GLY A 79 -1.22 0.75 2.44
N TYR A 80 -0.75 1.63 1.56
CA TYR A 80 -0.93 1.47 0.11
C TYR A 80 -0.09 0.33 -0.45
N PHE A 81 1.15 0.21 0.00
CA PHE A 81 2.03 -0.86 -0.42
C PHE A 81 1.55 -2.23 0.08
N GLU A 82 1.17 -2.35 1.35
CA GLU A 82 0.58 -3.57 1.92
C GLU A 82 -0.68 -4.01 1.14
N ARG A 83 -1.56 -3.06 0.81
CA ARG A 83 -2.76 -3.30 0.02
C ARG A 83 -2.41 -3.79 -1.39
N ALA A 84 -1.41 -3.19 -2.03
CA ALA A 84 -0.91 -3.60 -3.35
C ALA A 84 -0.36 -5.03 -3.33
N ILE A 85 0.47 -5.36 -2.35
CA ILE A 85 1.03 -6.72 -2.16
C ILE A 85 -0.09 -7.74 -1.94
N LYS A 86 -1.06 -7.44 -1.06
CA LYS A 86 -2.21 -8.32 -0.79
C LYS A 86 -3.01 -8.63 -2.06
N ASN A 87 -3.12 -7.65 -2.96
CA ASN A 87 -3.80 -7.79 -4.24
C ASN A 87 -2.87 -8.23 -5.37
N ASN A 88 -1.73 -8.82 -5.04
CA ASN A 88 -0.82 -9.45 -6.00
C ASN A 88 -0.38 -8.50 -7.13
N VAL A 89 0.02 -7.28 -6.80
CA VAL A 89 0.61 -6.31 -7.74
C VAL A 89 1.86 -6.91 -8.42
N ASP A 90 2.09 -6.60 -9.70
CA ASP A 90 3.28 -7.07 -10.41
C ASP A 90 4.49 -6.17 -10.15
N ALA A 91 4.33 -4.85 -10.14
CA ALA A 91 5.37 -3.93 -9.68
C ALA A 91 4.78 -2.76 -8.87
N TYR A 92 5.59 -2.26 -7.93
CA TYR A 92 5.27 -1.07 -7.15
C TYR A 92 6.53 -0.20 -7.02
N VAL A 93 6.57 0.90 -7.76
CA VAL A 93 7.78 1.69 -7.97
C VAL A 93 7.53 3.18 -7.73
N LEU A 94 8.61 3.92 -7.45
CA LEU A 94 8.53 5.37 -7.24
C LEU A 94 8.52 6.12 -8.57
N LYS A 95 7.88 7.31 -8.59
CA LYS A 95 7.74 8.19 -9.77
C LYS A 95 9.02 8.93 -10.18
N ASP A 96 10.09 8.78 -9.45
CA ASP A 96 11.41 9.40 -9.74
C ASP A 96 12.25 8.61 -10.75
N ARG A 97 11.73 7.50 -11.24
CA ARG A 97 12.38 6.66 -12.26
C ARG A 97 12.39 7.32 -13.64
N SER A 98 13.47 7.12 -14.37
CA SER A 98 13.56 7.43 -15.80
C SER A 98 12.63 6.52 -16.63
N ILE A 99 12.38 6.92 -17.87
CA ILE A 99 11.58 6.08 -18.79
C ILE A 99 12.26 4.74 -19.06
N ASP A 100 13.61 4.72 -19.21
CA ASP A 100 14.37 3.49 -19.42
C ASP A 100 14.25 2.51 -18.26
N GLU A 101 14.21 3.02 -17.02
CA GLU A 101 13.99 2.20 -15.83
C GLU A 101 12.55 1.68 -15.76
N LEU A 102 11.58 2.50 -16.17
CA LEU A 102 10.20 2.06 -16.27
C LEU A 102 10.01 0.98 -17.34
N MET A 103 10.67 1.11 -18.50
CA MET A 103 10.65 0.08 -19.54
C MET A 103 11.30 -1.23 -19.07
N LYS A 104 12.39 -1.16 -18.31
CA LYS A 104 12.96 -2.35 -17.67
C LYS A 104 11.98 -3.02 -16.72
N THR A 105 11.26 -2.22 -15.90
CA THR A 105 10.21 -2.72 -15.01
C THR A 105 9.08 -3.39 -15.80
N ILE A 106 8.60 -2.78 -16.89
CA ILE A 106 7.56 -3.35 -17.77
C ILE A 106 8.02 -4.70 -18.33
N ASN A 107 9.20 -4.76 -18.91
CA ASN A 107 9.74 -6.01 -19.47
C ASN A 107 9.91 -7.09 -18.39
N ASN A 108 10.33 -6.71 -17.19
CA ASN A 108 10.50 -7.61 -16.06
C ASN A 108 9.16 -8.22 -15.61
N VAL A 109 8.10 -7.42 -15.51
CA VAL A 109 6.76 -7.92 -15.12
C VAL A 109 6.10 -8.75 -16.23
N LEU A 110 6.34 -8.40 -17.51
CA LEU A 110 5.88 -9.21 -18.65
C LEU A 110 6.56 -10.59 -18.67
N ALA A 111 7.81 -10.67 -18.25
CA ALA A 111 8.54 -11.94 -18.06
C ALA A 111 8.03 -12.76 -16.85
N GLY A 112 7.06 -12.25 -16.09
CA GLY A 112 6.45 -12.93 -14.94
C GLY A 112 7.12 -12.65 -13.60
N ASN A 113 8.14 -11.79 -13.55
CA ASN A 113 8.79 -11.39 -12.31
C ASN A 113 7.99 -10.30 -11.58
N LYS A 114 8.30 -10.11 -10.30
CA LYS A 114 7.78 -9.00 -9.51
C LYS A 114 8.89 -8.00 -9.21
N GLU A 115 8.53 -6.72 -9.16
CA GLU A 115 9.49 -5.67 -8.88
C GLU A 115 8.94 -4.63 -7.89
N TYR A 116 9.72 -4.32 -6.85
CA TYR A 116 9.38 -3.34 -5.83
C TYR A 116 10.58 -2.44 -5.55
N SER A 117 10.35 -1.14 -5.42
CA SER A 117 11.43 -0.21 -5.05
C SER A 117 12.05 -0.58 -3.70
N PRO A 118 13.39 -0.66 -3.57
CA PRO A 118 14.06 -1.07 -2.33
C PRO A 118 13.64 -0.25 -1.11
N GLU A 119 13.43 1.06 -1.28
CA GLU A 119 13.02 1.99 -0.23
C GLU A 119 11.65 1.63 0.37
N LEU A 120 10.79 0.99 -0.43
CA LEU A 120 9.48 0.52 0.03
C LEU A 120 9.59 -0.82 0.74
N MET A 121 10.50 -1.68 0.29
CA MET A 121 10.81 -2.96 0.95
C MET A 121 11.43 -2.76 2.32
N GLU A 122 12.39 -1.85 2.48
CA GLU A 122 12.99 -1.51 3.77
C GLU A 122 11.95 -1.05 4.79
N ASN A 123 10.97 -0.29 4.34
CA ASN A 123 9.85 0.14 5.18
C ASN A 123 9.00 -1.05 5.68
N ILE A 124 8.80 -2.11 4.91
CA ILE A 124 8.11 -3.33 5.37
C ILE A 124 8.94 -4.03 6.45
N PHE A 125 10.24 -4.24 6.22
CA PHE A 125 11.11 -4.90 7.21
C PHE A 125 11.21 -4.10 8.51
N ASN A 126 11.19 -2.76 8.42
CA ASN A 126 11.24 -1.86 9.58
C ASN A 126 9.86 -1.62 10.23
N SER A 127 8.76 -1.98 9.58
CA SER A 127 7.39 -1.73 10.05
C SER A 127 6.64 -2.98 10.44
N HIS A 128 7.33 -4.11 10.56
CA HIS A 128 6.68 -5.29 11.13
C HIS A 128 6.04 -4.89 12.46
N ASN A 129 4.71 -4.82 12.48
CA ASN A 129 3.98 -4.44 13.68
C ASN A 129 4.21 -5.52 14.73
N PRO A 130 4.96 -5.22 15.81
CA PRO A 130 5.28 -6.23 16.82
C PRO A 130 4.09 -6.58 17.71
N LEU A 131 2.97 -5.86 17.56
CA LEU A 131 1.80 -5.99 18.38
C LEU A 131 0.87 -7.09 17.88
N THR A 132 0.42 -7.94 18.80
CA THR A 132 -0.67 -8.88 18.53
C THR A 132 -2.01 -8.13 18.34
N ASN A 133 -3.01 -8.83 17.80
CA ASN A 133 -4.35 -8.23 17.65
C ASN A 133 -4.94 -7.78 18.99
N GLN A 134 -4.72 -8.55 20.07
CA GLN A 134 -5.19 -8.20 21.41
C GLN A 134 -4.48 -6.95 21.95
N GLU A 135 -3.17 -6.83 21.73
CA GLU A 135 -2.40 -5.66 22.12
C GLU A 135 -2.83 -4.40 21.37
N LYS A 136 -3.18 -4.53 20.08
CA LYS A 136 -3.75 -3.43 19.28
C LYS A 136 -5.08 -2.95 19.84
N ILE A 137 -5.99 -3.88 20.16
CA ILE A 137 -7.30 -3.56 20.74
C ILE A 137 -7.11 -2.79 22.07
N ILE A 138 -6.24 -3.27 22.95
CA ILE A 138 -5.94 -2.61 24.22
C ILE A 138 -5.37 -1.21 24.00
N LEU A 139 -4.44 -1.07 23.04
CA LEU A 139 -3.81 0.22 22.73
C LEU A 139 -4.78 1.22 22.11
N LEU A 140 -5.77 0.76 21.31
CA LEU A 140 -6.88 1.58 20.84
C LEU A 140 -7.75 2.10 22.00
N LYS A 141 -8.08 1.25 22.98
CA LYS A 141 -8.82 1.65 24.18
C LYS A 141 -8.05 2.67 25.03
N ILE A 142 -6.74 2.54 25.10
CA ILE A 142 -5.86 3.54 25.75
C ILE A 142 -5.90 4.86 24.98
N LYS A 143 -5.92 4.82 23.65
CA LYS A 143 -6.05 6.01 22.79
C LYS A 143 -7.38 6.73 22.99
N GLU A 144 -8.46 5.98 23.25
CA GLU A 144 -9.79 6.51 23.62
C GLU A 144 -9.81 7.12 25.04
N GLY A 145 -8.74 6.97 25.81
CA GLY A 145 -8.59 7.53 27.17
C GLY A 145 -9.08 6.62 28.29
N LEU A 146 -9.46 5.38 28.03
CA LEU A 146 -9.99 4.47 29.03
C LEU A 146 -8.95 4.08 30.08
N PRO A 147 -9.31 4.05 31.38
CA PRO A 147 -8.47 3.50 32.43
C PRO A 147 -8.47 1.96 32.39
N ASN A 148 -7.44 1.33 32.98
CA ASN A 148 -7.25 -0.12 32.92
C ASN A 148 -8.48 -0.91 33.40
N LYS A 149 -9.20 -0.41 34.41
CA LYS A 149 -10.41 -1.05 34.95
C LYS A 149 -11.53 -1.11 33.91
N GLU A 150 -11.73 -0.05 33.16
CA GLU A 150 -12.76 0.01 32.10
C GLU A 150 -12.38 -0.88 30.92
N ILE A 151 -11.10 -0.86 30.49
CA ILE A 151 -10.59 -1.75 29.45
C ILE A 151 -10.77 -3.22 29.87
N ALA A 152 -10.47 -3.54 31.13
CA ALA A 152 -10.64 -4.89 31.67
C ALA A 152 -12.12 -5.33 31.61
N ASN A 153 -13.04 -4.47 31.99
CA ASN A 153 -14.49 -4.75 31.94
C ASN A 153 -14.98 -4.96 30.51
N GLU A 154 -14.59 -4.09 29.57
CA GLU A 154 -15.01 -4.21 28.16
C GLU A 154 -14.46 -5.47 27.46
N LEU A 155 -13.26 -5.88 27.82
CA LEU A 155 -12.60 -7.04 27.22
C LEU A 155 -12.81 -8.34 28.00
N PHE A 156 -13.59 -8.33 29.08
CA PHE A 156 -13.82 -9.47 29.97
C PHE A 156 -12.52 -10.07 30.53
N LEU A 157 -11.57 -9.21 30.91
CA LEU A 157 -10.26 -9.56 31.46
C LEU A 157 -10.10 -9.01 32.88
N SER A 158 -9.09 -9.50 33.61
CA SER A 158 -8.70 -8.89 34.87
C SER A 158 -7.87 -7.61 34.64
N GLU A 159 -7.95 -6.66 35.59
CA GLU A 159 -7.12 -5.45 35.52
C GLU A 159 -5.61 -5.79 35.58
N GLY A 160 -5.23 -6.88 36.26
CA GLY A 160 -3.86 -7.40 36.24
C GLY A 160 -3.42 -7.87 34.86
N THR A 161 -4.32 -8.54 34.14
CA THR A 161 -4.07 -8.97 32.75
C THR A 161 -3.84 -7.76 31.85
N ILE A 162 -4.64 -6.70 31.96
CA ILE A 162 -4.44 -5.46 31.20
C ILE A 162 -3.08 -4.82 31.51
N ARG A 163 -2.67 -4.76 32.79
CA ARG A 163 -1.34 -4.26 33.16
C ARG A 163 -0.22 -5.06 32.50
N ASN A 164 -0.34 -6.39 32.45
CA ASN A 164 0.65 -7.24 31.78
C ASN A 164 0.72 -6.97 30.27
N TYR A 165 -0.44 -6.84 29.60
CA TYR A 165 -0.46 -6.46 28.19
C TYR A 165 0.20 -5.10 27.95
N ILE A 166 -0.09 -4.10 28.76
CA ILE A 166 0.52 -2.77 28.65
C ILE A 166 2.05 -2.88 28.82
N SER A 167 2.53 -3.61 29.81
CA SER A 167 3.96 -3.82 30.03
C SER A 167 4.62 -4.46 28.80
N ASN A 168 4.00 -5.50 28.22
CA ASN A 168 4.50 -6.17 27.02
C ASN A 168 4.51 -5.22 25.81
N ILE A 169 3.45 -4.41 25.63
CA ILE A 169 3.37 -3.39 24.59
C ILE A 169 4.54 -2.39 24.73
N LEU A 170 4.77 -1.87 25.93
CA LEU A 170 5.84 -0.91 26.18
C LEU A 170 7.21 -1.50 25.86
N THR A 171 7.44 -2.76 26.24
CA THR A 171 8.70 -3.49 25.94
C THR A 171 8.85 -3.69 24.43
N LYS A 172 7.85 -4.19 23.74
CA LYS A 172 7.87 -4.43 22.29
C LYS A 172 8.10 -3.15 21.49
N LEU A 173 7.49 -2.06 21.93
CA LEU A 173 7.60 -0.76 21.26
C LEU A 173 8.81 0.06 21.72
N ASN A 174 9.55 -0.42 22.74
CA ASN A 174 10.61 0.34 23.41
C ASN A 174 10.13 1.77 23.79
N CYS A 175 9.00 1.83 24.52
CA CYS A 175 8.37 3.07 24.98
C CYS A 175 8.39 3.15 26.50
N LYS A 176 8.49 4.37 27.04
CA LYS A 176 8.54 4.61 28.49
C LYS A 176 7.17 4.61 29.16
N ASN A 177 6.12 4.94 28.41
CA ASN A 177 4.76 5.03 28.93
C ASN A 177 3.72 4.79 27.85
N ARG A 178 2.45 4.59 28.26
CA ARG A 178 1.33 4.26 27.38
C ARG A 178 1.00 5.35 26.36
N THR A 179 1.20 6.63 26.71
CA THR A 179 0.98 7.76 25.80
C THR A 179 1.97 7.75 24.65
N GLU A 180 3.25 7.50 24.96
CA GLU A 180 4.30 7.33 23.94
C GLU A 180 4.03 6.12 23.04
N ALA A 181 3.56 5.02 23.60
CA ALA A 181 3.19 3.83 22.84
C ALA A 181 2.04 4.11 21.85
N VAL A 182 1.00 4.82 22.26
CA VAL A 182 -0.11 5.26 21.40
C VAL A 182 0.40 6.17 20.28
N LYS A 183 1.21 7.20 20.62
CA LYS A 183 1.78 8.13 19.64
C LYS A 183 2.59 7.38 18.58
N LYS A 184 3.56 6.57 19.02
CA LYS A 184 4.44 5.78 18.14
C LYS A 184 3.65 4.82 17.23
N SER A 185 2.65 4.14 17.77
CA SER A 185 1.82 3.20 16.99
C SER A 185 0.93 3.91 15.99
N THR A 186 0.43 5.10 16.30
CA THR A 186 -0.34 5.94 15.37
C THR A 186 0.55 6.48 14.24
N GLU A 187 1.75 6.97 14.55
CA GLU A 187 2.73 7.45 13.56
C GLU A 187 3.21 6.35 12.61
N LYS A 188 3.28 5.11 13.11
CA LYS A 188 3.66 3.93 12.31
C LYS A 188 2.48 3.31 11.54
N GLY A 189 1.25 3.80 11.72
CA GLY A 189 0.06 3.22 11.08
C GLY A 189 -0.31 1.82 11.62
N TRP A 190 0.04 1.51 12.85
CA TRP A 190 -0.28 0.24 13.49
C TRP A 190 -1.66 0.25 14.22
N LEU A 191 -2.21 1.47 14.42
CA LEU A 191 -3.52 1.75 15.01
C LEU A 191 -4.39 2.57 14.06
#